data_2d1aba50d0c98a8e1a2e246b35fe061c
#
_entry.id   2d1aba50d0c98a8e1a2e246b35fe061c
#
_cell.length_a   1.000
_cell.length_b   1.000
_cell.length_c   1.000
_cell.angle_alpha   90.00
_cell.angle_beta   90.00
_cell.angle_gamma   90.00
#
_symmetry.space_group_name_H-M   'P 1'
#
loop_
_entity.id
_entity.type
_entity.pdbx_description
1 polymer ?
#
loop_
_entity_poly.entity_id
_entity_poly.type
_entity_poly.pdbx_seq_one_letter_code
_entity_poly.pdbx_strand_id
1 'polypeptide(L)'
;ENIVPPGQTEPREVLRRYEHAIKHDKTSPMIEGRIVTNREDLFDAINEWHSANGHLGFERTWTYCQEKYWNVTQDHVDFFCKTCHACSKSNPVTKKLTGSIKPIFSKNFRDRFQVDLIDFRRLRKRDPFGVLMRWVMTLKDHATGLTYLTALPRKQAHLVAYKLQEVFGVIGYPKIFHTDNGKEFTANCVLELLRHLNPNIISVTGRPRRPRDQGSVENVNKLAKKVLGTVLSERKTEGQNPNWTSVLGSVSAVINSQCGRG
;
A
#
# COMPACT_ATOMS: atom_id res chain seq x y z
N GLU A 1 -34.90 19.95 25.20
CA GLU A 1 -33.82 19.09 24.63
C GLU A 1 -33.33 19.78 23.36
N ASN A 2 -32.30 20.62 23.47
CA ASN A 2 -31.70 21.31 22.35
C ASN A 2 -30.71 20.34 21.70
N ILE A 3 -31.13 19.70 20.62
CA ILE A 3 -30.24 18.95 19.73
C ILE A 3 -29.40 19.97 18.95
N VAL A 4 -28.15 20.13 19.38
CA VAL A 4 -27.17 20.94 18.63
C VAL A 4 -26.83 20.18 17.32
N PRO A 5 -26.94 20.80 16.12
CA PRO A 5 -26.63 20.16 14.86
C PRO A 5 -25.19 19.66 14.85
N PRO A 6 -24.89 18.55 14.14
CA PRO A 6 -23.52 18.05 14.03
C PRO A 6 -22.63 19.12 13.44
N GLY A 7 -21.54 19.47 14.13
CA GLY A 7 -20.56 20.49 13.73
C GLY A 7 -20.59 21.82 14.50
N GLN A 8 -21.51 22.02 15.48
CA GLN A 8 -21.62 23.27 16.25
C GLN A 8 -21.42 23.10 17.77
N THR A 9 -20.75 22.04 18.21
CA THR A 9 -20.44 21.91 19.65
C THR A 9 -19.32 22.90 20.01
N GLU A 10 -19.61 23.84 20.91
CA GLU A 10 -18.61 24.82 21.34
C GLU A 10 -17.39 24.14 21.94
N PRO A 11 -16.17 24.61 21.66
CA PRO A 11 -14.93 24.02 22.18
C PRO A 11 -14.90 23.90 23.71
N ARG A 12 -15.56 24.80 24.41
CA ARG A 12 -15.68 24.79 25.89
C ARG A 12 -16.51 23.62 26.42
N GLU A 13 -17.56 23.21 25.72
CA GLU A 13 -18.41 22.09 26.15
C GLU A 13 -17.68 20.76 25.93
N VAL A 14 -16.90 20.65 24.87
CA VAL A 14 -16.03 19.50 24.60
C VAL A 14 -14.97 19.35 25.70
N LEU A 15 -14.30 20.44 26.06
CA LEU A 15 -13.31 20.45 27.15
C LEU A 15 -13.93 20.06 28.48
N ARG A 16 -15.13 20.57 28.81
CA ARG A 16 -15.84 20.25 30.05
C ARG A 16 -16.25 18.78 30.13
N ARG A 17 -16.72 18.19 29.02
CA ARG A 17 -17.03 16.75 28.93
C ARG A 17 -15.76 15.89 29.03
N TYR A 18 -14.66 16.34 28.43
CA TYR A 18 -13.37 15.69 28.52
C TYR A 18 -12.84 15.67 29.96
N GLU A 19 -12.84 16.81 30.64
CA GLU A 19 -12.42 16.93 32.04
C GLU A 19 -13.29 16.09 32.98
N HIS A 20 -14.59 16.02 32.72
CA HIS A 20 -15.51 15.20 33.50
C HIS A 20 -15.25 13.70 33.30
N ALA A 21 -15.04 13.25 32.04
CA ALA A 21 -14.80 11.85 31.74
C ALA A 21 -13.46 11.37 32.31
N ILE A 22 -12.39 12.16 32.21
CA ILE A 22 -11.09 11.81 32.81
C ILE A 22 -11.19 11.73 34.36
N LYS A 23 -11.93 12.61 34.98
CA LYS A 23 -12.06 12.59 36.44
C LYS A 23 -12.87 11.41 36.97
N HIS A 24 -13.87 10.95 36.23
CA HIS A 24 -14.84 9.97 36.73
C HIS A 24 -14.65 8.58 36.16
N ASP A 25 -14.38 8.44 34.86
CA ASP A 25 -14.38 7.14 34.17
C ASP A 25 -13.00 6.63 33.76
N LYS A 26 -11.95 7.45 33.83
CA LYS A 26 -10.60 7.13 33.31
C LYS A 26 -10.57 6.61 31.85
N THR A 27 -11.64 6.85 31.09
CA THR A 27 -11.78 6.48 29.69
C THR A 27 -11.77 7.73 28.82
N SER A 28 -11.27 7.62 27.59
CA SER A 28 -11.34 8.75 26.64
C SER A 28 -12.79 9.05 26.30
N PRO A 29 -13.26 10.31 26.45
CA PRO A 29 -14.63 10.67 26.15
C PRO A 29 -14.93 10.46 24.66
N MET A 30 -16.16 10.06 24.35
CA MET A 30 -16.61 9.85 22.98
C MET A 30 -17.75 10.84 22.64
N ILE A 31 -17.69 11.40 21.44
CA ILE A 31 -18.74 12.25 20.85
C ILE A 31 -19.09 11.67 19.49
N GLU A 32 -20.36 11.42 19.23
CA GLU A 32 -20.85 10.83 17.99
C GLU A 32 -20.11 9.52 17.60
N GLY A 33 -19.77 8.69 18.58
CA GLY A 33 -19.04 7.44 18.37
C GLY A 33 -17.54 7.63 18.09
N ARG A 34 -17.02 8.86 18.13
CA ARG A 34 -15.60 9.18 17.89
C ARG A 34 -14.91 9.59 19.19
N ILE A 35 -13.64 9.22 19.30
CA ILE A 35 -12.81 9.49 20.47
C ILE A 35 -12.43 10.97 20.50
N VAL A 36 -12.56 11.63 21.67
CA VAL A 36 -12.00 12.97 21.90
C VAL A 36 -10.59 12.81 22.48
N THR A 37 -9.60 13.23 21.72
CA THR A 37 -8.19 13.13 22.10
C THR A 37 -7.74 14.38 22.85
N ASN A 38 -6.96 14.22 23.92
CA ASN A 38 -6.28 15.34 24.58
C ASN A 38 -5.28 16.00 23.63
N ARG A 39 -5.00 17.27 23.85
CA ARG A 39 -4.06 18.04 23.04
C ARG A 39 -2.63 17.46 23.12
N GLU A 40 -2.25 16.93 24.27
CA GLU A 40 -0.94 16.33 24.50
C GLU A 40 -0.80 14.98 23.77
N ASP A 41 -1.88 14.21 23.68
CA ASP A 41 -1.92 12.88 23.07
C ASP A 41 -2.21 12.94 21.55
N LEU A 42 -2.52 14.13 21.01
CA LEU A 42 -2.94 14.31 19.61
C LEU A 42 -1.86 13.82 18.62
N PHE A 43 -0.60 14.08 18.92
CA PHE A 43 0.52 13.64 18.11
C PHE A 43 0.59 12.09 18.07
N ASP A 44 0.51 11.47 19.24
CA ASP A 44 0.60 10.01 19.38
C ASP A 44 -0.59 9.31 18.75
N ALA A 45 -1.79 9.89 18.88
CA ALA A 45 -3.01 9.38 18.25
C ALA A 45 -2.91 9.33 16.71
N ILE A 46 -2.30 10.34 16.08
CA ILE A 46 -2.06 10.36 14.64
C ILE A 46 -0.90 9.43 14.28
N ASN A 47 0.18 9.43 15.08
CA ASN A 47 1.39 8.69 14.82
C ASN A 47 1.18 7.18 14.87
N GLU A 48 0.42 6.69 15.83
CA GLU A 48 0.15 5.25 16.00
C GLU A 48 -0.34 4.61 14.70
N TRP A 49 -1.37 5.17 14.10
CA TRP A 49 -1.90 4.64 12.85
C TRP A 49 -0.99 4.92 11.66
N HIS A 50 -0.45 6.13 11.56
CA HIS A 50 0.39 6.56 10.45
C HIS A 50 1.65 5.69 10.32
N SER A 51 2.32 5.41 11.44
CA SER A 51 3.50 4.55 11.49
C SER A 51 3.16 3.08 11.23
N ALA A 52 2.11 2.55 11.88
CA ALA A 52 1.67 1.17 11.68
C ALA A 52 1.26 0.86 10.23
N ASN A 53 0.83 1.88 9.48
CA ASN A 53 0.42 1.76 8.08
C ASN A 53 1.46 2.26 7.08
N GLY A 54 2.75 2.28 7.43
CA GLY A 54 3.86 2.55 6.51
C GLY A 54 3.89 3.99 5.97
N HIS A 55 3.50 4.97 6.77
CA HIS A 55 3.56 6.41 6.49
C HIS A 55 2.83 6.85 5.20
N LEU A 56 1.58 6.46 5.06
CA LEU A 56 0.78 6.57 3.83
C LEU A 56 0.34 7.98 3.43
N GLY A 57 0.92 9.01 3.98
CA GLY A 57 0.66 10.40 3.58
C GLY A 57 -0.68 10.96 4.07
N PHE A 58 -0.94 12.25 3.75
CA PHE A 58 -2.03 13.06 4.30
C PHE A 58 -3.42 12.43 4.09
N GLU A 59 -3.83 12.18 2.85
CA GLU A 59 -5.20 11.74 2.52
C GLU A 59 -5.64 10.50 3.32
N ARG A 60 -4.78 9.51 3.40
CA ARG A 60 -5.07 8.25 4.10
C ARG A 60 -5.08 8.40 5.61
N THR A 61 -4.12 9.16 6.14
CA THR A 61 -4.07 9.45 7.58
C THR A 61 -5.29 10.26 8.00
N TRP A 62 -5.71 11.23 7.17
CA TRP A 62 -6.90 12.03 7.42
C TRP A 62 -8.18 11.19 7.41
N THR A 63 -8.36 10.32 6.39
CA THR A 63 -9.54 9.43 6.32
C THR A 63 -9.71 8.61 7.58
N TYR A 64 -8.61 8.04 8.11
CA TYR A 64 -8.66 7.31 9.37
C TYR A 64 -8.97 8.22 10.56
N CYS A 65 -8.28 9.35 10.68
CA CYS A 65 -8.44 10.24 11.82
C CYS A 65 -9.85 10.83 11.93
N GLN A 66 -10.48 11.20 10.81
CA GLN A 66 -11.84 11.74 10.82
C GLN A 66 -12.91 10.71 11.20
N GLU A 67 -12.65 9.41 10.95
CA GLU A 67 -13.55 8.33 11.36
C GLU A 67 -13.40 8.00 12.84
N LYS A 68 -12.18 8.04 13.38
CA LYS A 68 -11.85 7.57 14.73
C LYS A 68 -11.89 8.68 15.79
N TYR A 69 -11.47 9.88 15.42
CA TYR A 69 -11.31 11.00 16.36
C TYR A 69 -12.25 12.17 16.03
N TRP A 70 -12.85 12.76 17.08
CA TRP A 70 -13.78 13.88 16.89
C TRP A 70 -13.07 15.23 16.70
N ASN A 71 -11.99 15.47 17.42
CA ASN A 71 -11.29 16.76 17.48
C ASN A 71 -9.97 16.82 16.70
N VAL A 72 -9.61 15.77 15.97
CA VAL A 72 -8.47 15.84 15.03
C VAL A 72 -8.93 16.54 13.75
N THR A 73 -8.18 17.56 13.33
CA THR A 73 -8.48 18.37 12.15
C THR A 73 -7.55 18.04 10.99
N GLN A 74 -7.91 18.47 9.78
CA GLN A 74 -7.05 18.36 8.61
C GLN A 74 -5.68 19.02 8.82
N ASP A 75 -5.67 20.20 9.45
CA ASP A 75 -4.44 20.95 9.73
C ASP A 75 -3.50 20.18 10.66
N HIS A 76 -4.05 19.49 11.67
CA HIS A 76 -3.25 18.63 12.55
C HIS A 76 -2.58 17.50 11.78
N VAL A 77 -3.32 16.84 10.90
CA VAL A 77 -2.78 15.73 10.10
C VAL A 77 -1.79 16.24 9.04
N ASP A 78 -2.08 17.37 8.39
CA ASP A 78 -1.18 17.97 7.41
C ASP A 78 0.15 18.39 8.06
N PHE A 79 0.07 19.07 9.20
CA PHE A 79 1.26 19.45 9.98
C PHE A 79 2.05 18.21 10.41
N PHE A 80 1.36 17.18 10.94
CA PHE A 80 2.00 15.93 11.32
C PHE A 80 2.72 15.27 10.13
N CYS A 81 2.05 15.12 8.98
CA CYS A 81 2.64 14.48 7.80
C CYS A 81 3.84 15.27 7.24
N LYS A 82 3.82 16.61 7.33
CA LYS A 82 4.94 17.47 6.91
C LYS A 82 6.14 17.37 7.85
N THR A 83 5.89 17.17 9.14
CA THR A 83 6.96 17.07 10.17
C THR A 83 7.42 15.64 10.41
N CYS A 84 6.68 14.64 9.96
CA CYS A 84 7.08 13.24 10.08
C CYS A 84 8.42 12.98 9.38
N HIS A 85 9.41 12.55 10.14
CA HIS A 85 10.77 12.33 9.67
C HIS A 85 10.85 11.28 8.53
N ALA A 86 10.07 10.22 8.59
CA ALA A 86 10.02 9.21 7.54
C ALA A 86 9.38 9.76 6.26
N CYS A 87 8.26 10.52 6.40
CA CYS A 87 7.59 11.14 5.26
C CYS A 87 8.45 12.21 4.59
N SER A 88 9.13 13.05 5.35
CA SER A 88 9.99 14.13 4.83
C SER A 88 11.15 13.61 3.98
N LYS A 89 11.68 12.43 4.33
CA LYS A 89 12.73 11.76 3.54
C LYS A 89 12.21 11.10 2.26
N SER A 90 10.91 10.78 2.19
CA SER A 90 10.33 9.96 1.12
C SER A 90 9.58 10.74 0.04
N ASN A 91 9.37 12.05 0.18
CA ASN A 91 8.58 12.87 -0.74
C ASN A 91 9.45 13.78 -1.63
N PRO A 92 9.95 13.31 -2.78
CA PRO A 92 10.39 14.22 -3.82
C PRO A 92 9.16 14.87 -4.48
N VAL A 93 9.24 16.19 -4.69
CA VAL A 93 8.20 16.97 -5.41
C VAL A 93 8.05 16.43 -6.82
N THR A 94 6.96 15.74 -7.10
CA THR A 94 6.66 15.23 -8.44
C THR A 94 5.82 16.22 -9.22
N LYS A 95 6.33 16.68 -10.39
CA LYS A 95 5.57 17.51 -11.34
C LYS A 95 4.36 16.72 -11.85
N LYS A 96 3.15 17.29 -11.77
CA LYS A 96 1.94 16.74 -12.39
C LYS A 96 2.09 16.73 -13.91
N LEU A 97 2.04 15.58 -14.53
CA LEU A 97 1.95 15.42 -15.98
C LEU A 97 0.49 15.64 -16.42
N THR A 98 0.23 16.77 -17.11
CA THR A 98 -1.05 17.08 -17.72
C THR A 98 -1.21 16.29 -19.03
N GLY A 99 -2.02 15.24 -19.00
CA GLY A 99 -2.40 14.48 -20.20
C GLY A 99 -3.60 13.59 -19.90
N SER A 100 -4.61 13.61 -20.78
CA SER A 100 -5.78 12.73 -20.67
C SER A 100 -5.38 11.27 -20.75
N ILE A 101 -5.43 10.56 -19.63
CA ILE A 101 -5.15 9.12 -19.53
C ILE A 101 -6.50 8.40 -19.64
N LYS A 102 -6.67 7.56 -20.65
CA LYS A 102 -7.77 6.59 -20.68
C LYS A 102 -7.34 5.41 -19.81
N PRO A 103 -7.91 5.22 -18.61
CA PRO A 103 -7.53 4.11 -17.76
C PRO A 103 -7.99 2.78 -18.37
N ILE A 104 -7.19 1.74 -18.18
CA ILE A 104 -7.63 0.37 -18.49
C ILE A 104 -8.68 0.02 -17.42
N PHE A 105 -9.90 -0.28 -17.86
CA PHE A 105 -11.00 -0.61 -16.96
C PHE A 105 -11.14 -2.11 -16.80
N SER A 106 -11.22 -2.59 -15.57
CA SER A 106 -11.56 -3.97 -15.22
C SER A 106 -12.67 -3.93 -14.18
N LYS A 107 -13.75 -4.70 -14.40
CA LYS A 107 -14.94 -4.63 -13.54
C LYS A 107 -14.85 -5.55 -12.34
N ASN A 108 -14.29 -6.76 -12.54
CA ASN A 108 -14.32 -7.80 -11.53
C ASN A 108 -12.92 -8.23 -11.14
N PHE A 109 -12.78 -8.75 -9.92
CA PHE A 109 -11.59 -9.44 -9.48
C PHE A 109 -11.19 -10.55 -10.47
N ARG A 110 -9.90 -10.62 -10.78
CA ARG A 110 -9.30 -11.55 -11.76
C ARG A 110 -9.66 -11.28 -13.23
N ASP A 111 -10.34 -10.18 -13.56
CA ASP A 111 -10.49 -9.82 -14.97
C ASP A 111 -9.13 -9.54 -15.62
N ARG A 112 -8.22 -8.87 -14.89
CA ARG A 112 -6.87 -8.56 -15.39
C ARG A 112 -5.87 -8.48 -14.24
N PHE A 113 -4.83 -9.33 -14.33
CA PHE A 113 -3.63 -9.17 -13.51
C PHE A 113 -2.52 -8.52 -14.32
N GLN A 114 -1.86 -7.55 -13.73
CA GLN A 114 -0.64 -6.95 -14.28
C GLN A 114 0.55 -7.37 -13.44
N VAL A 115 1.63 -7.81 -14.12
CA VAL A 115 2.84 -8.33 -13.47
C VAL A 115 4.05 -7.57 -13.96
N ASP A 116 4.98 -7.28 -13.05
CA ASP A 116 6.23 -6.60 -13.33
C ASP A 116 7.34 -7.06 -12.38
N LEU A 117 8.60 -6.77 -12.71
CA LEU A 117 9.76 -7.07 -11.88
C LEU A 117 10.49 -5.80 -11.46
N ILE A 118 10.60 -5.61 -10.15
CA ILE A 118 11.40 -4.53 -9.58
C ILE A 118 12.84 -4.98 -9.37
N ASP A 119 13.81 -4.21 -9.86
CA ASP A 119 15.23 -4.47 -9.69
C ASP A 119 15.71 -4.11 -8.28
N PHE A 120 16.15 -5.12 -7.53
CA PHE A 120 16.75 -5.01 -6.21
C PHE A 120 18.20 -5.51 -6.17
N ARG A 121 18.89 -5.62 -7.32
CA ARG A 121 20.27 -6.12 -7.40
C ARG A 121 21.24 -5.31 -6.56
N ARG A 122 21.04 -4.00 -6.44
CA ARG A 122 21.85 -3.13 -5.57
C ARG A 122 21.55 -3.30 -4.08
N LEU A 123 20.35 -3.78 -3.76
CA LEU A 123 19.85 -4.02 -2.39
C LEU A 123 19.68 -5.51 -2.10
N ARG A 124 20.42 -6.36 -2.83
CA ARG A 124 20.32 -7.82 -2.68
C ARG A 124 20.46 -8.27 -1.23
N LYS A 125 19.62 -9.20 -0.80
CA LYS A 125 19.60 -9.80 0.54
C LYS A 125 19.37 -11.30 0.45
N ARG A 126 19.88 -12.04 1.43
CA ARG A 126 19.51 -13.46 1.58
C ARG A 126 18.16 -13.55 2.27
N ASP A 127 17.32 -14.45 1.79
CA ASP A 127 16.08 -14.83 2.48
C ASP A 127 16.39 -15.67 3.74
N PRO A 128 15.37 -16.04 4.55
CA PRO A 128 15.56 -16.89 5.72
C PRO A 128 16.17 -18.27 5.41
N PHE A 129 16.09 -18.73 4.16
CA PHE A 129 16.65 -20.00 3.71
C PHE A 129 18.05 -19.87 3.11
N GLY A 130 18.64 -18.66 3.17
CA GLY A 130 19.99 -18.37 2.67
C GLY A 130 20.08 -18.08 1.18
N VAL A 131 18.96 -18.07 0.43
CA VAL A 131 18.95 -17.82 -1.02
C VAL A 131 19.09 -16.31 -1.29
N LEU A 132 20.02 -15.92 -2.17
CA LEU A 132 20.28 -14.52 -2.48
C LEU A 132 19.21 -13.96 -3.44
N MET A 133 18.33 -13.15 -2.90
CA MET A 133 17.25 -12.48 -3.63
C MET A 133 17.72 -11.16 -4.25
N ARG A 134 17.28 -10.89 -5.48
CA ARG A 134 17.71 -9.73 -6.29
C ARG A 134 16.57 -8.98 -6.95
N TRP A 135 15.37 -9.58 -7.02
CA TRP A 135 14.20 -9.04 -7.72
C TRP A 135 12.97 -9.18 -6.84
N VAL A 136 12.03 -8.27 -7.01
CA VAL A 136 10.69 -8.40 -6.43
C VAL A 136 9.71 -8.48 -7.61
N MET A 137 8.95 -9.57 -7.68
CA MET A 137 7.82 -9.68 -8.58
C MET A 137 6.61 -9.03 -7.94
N THR A 138 6.01 -8.08 -8.66
CA THR A 138 4.78 -7.41 -8.30
C THR A 138 3.66 -7.95 -9.17
N LEU A 139 2.58 -8.42 -8.56
CA LEU A 139 1.34 -8.76 -9.25
C LEU A 139 0.24 -7.85 -8.72
N LYS A 140 -0.52 -7.23 -9.61
CA LYS A 140 -1.65 -6.36 -9.28
C LYS A 140 -2.91 -6.78 -10.01
N ASP A 141 -4.01 -6.92 -9.29
CA ASP A 141 -5.35 -6.97 -9.87
C ASP A 141 -5.84 -5.55 -10.21
N HIS A 142 -6.33 -5.37 -11.43
CA HIS A 142 -6.75 -4.05 -11.90
C HIS A 142 -8.08 -3.58 -11.31
N ALA A 143 -8.99 -4.50 -10.99
CA ALA A 143 -10.32 -4.17 -10.49
C ALA A 143 -10.29 -3.76 -9.00
N THR A 144 -9.63 -4.57 -8.19
CA THR A 144 -9.61 -4.40 -6.73
C THR A 144 -8.40 -3.64 -6.23
N GLY A 145 -7.35 -3.55 -7.06
CA GLY A 145 -6.05 -3.03 -6.63
C GLY A 145 -5.24 -4.02 -5.79
N LEU A 146 -5.75 -5.24 -5.53
CA LEU A 146 -5.02 -6.28 -4.78
C LEU A 146 -3.61 -6.44 -5.33
N THR A 147 -2.64 -6.31 -4.46
CA THR A 147 -1.21 -6.36 -4.79
C THR A 147 -0.54 -7.51 -4.06
N TYR A 148 0.22 -8.29 -4.78
CA TYR A 148 1.04 -9.36 -4.25
C TYR A 148 2.51 -9.12 -4.60
N LEU A 149 3.39 -9.20 -3.58
CA LEU A 149 4.83 -9.02 -3.73
C LEU A 149 5.55 -10.30 -3.34
N THR A 150 6.46 -10.77 -4.19
CA THR A 150 7.30 -11.94 -3.89
C THR A 150 8.72 -11.75 -4.34
N ALA A 151 9.68 -12.33 -3.61
CA ALA A 151 11.10 -12.25 -3.92
C ALA A 151 11.49 -13.29 -4.97
N LEU A 152 12.43 -12.89 -5.86
CA LEU A 152 13.04 -13.76 -6.86
C LEU A 152 14.57 -13.65 -6.81
N PRO A 153 15.29 -14.77 -6.91
CA PRO A 153 16.76 -14.75 -6.93
C PRO A 153 17.32 -14.24 -8.27
N ARG A 154 16.63 -14.53 -9.38
CA ARG A 154 17.04 -14.19 -10.74
C ARG A 154 15.84 -13.83 -11.60
N LYS A 155 16.09 -12.99 -12.62
CA LYS A 155 15.12 -12.62 -13.66
C LYS A 155 15.11 -13.72 -14.75
N GLN A 156 14.58 -14.90 -14.43
CA GLN A 156 14.52 -16.07 -15.30
C GLN A 156 13.08 -16.58 -15.41
N ALA A 157 12.68 -16.93 -16.62
CA ALA A 157 11.29 -17.27 -16.94
C ALA A 157 10.73 -18.44 -16.12
N HIS A 158 11.52 -19.51 -15.90
CA HIS A 158 11.08 -20.65 -15.10
C HIS A 158 10.84 -20.29 -13.61
N LEU A 159 11.64 -19.36 -13.06
CA LEU A 159 11.43 -18.88 -11.68
C LEU A 159 10.18 -17.99 -11.59
N VAL A 160 9.95 -17.17 -12.62
CA VAL A 160 8.72 -16.39 -12.75
C VAL A 160 7.51 -17.31 -12.86
N ALA A 161 7.57 -18.33 -13.75
CA ALA A 161 6.51 -19.31 -13.91
C ALA A 161 6.19 -20.04 -12.60
N TYR A 162 7.21 -20.50 -11.88
CA TYR A 162 7.06 -21.15 -10.58
C TYR A 162 6.35 -20.23 -9.57
N LYS A 163 6.78 -18.97 -9.47
CA LYS A 163 6.14 -18.00 -8.55
C LYS A 163 4.73 -17.60 -8.96
N LEU A 164 4.45 -17.53 -10.26
CA LEU A 164 3.09 -17.32 -10.76
C LEU A 164 2.17 -18.48 -10.38
N GLN A 165 2.66 -19.71 -10.49
CA GLN A 165 1.91 -20.90 -10.08
C GLN A 165 1.55 -20.88 -8.59
N GLU A 166 2.51 -20.54 -7.73
CA GLU A 166 2.27 -20.38 -6.28
C GLU A 166 1.20 -19.31 -6.01
N VAL A 167 1.34 -18.12 -6.62
CA VAL A 167 0.42 -17.00 -6.42
C VAL A 167 -0.97 -17.37 -6.94
N PHE A 168 -1.07 -17.95 -8.12
CA PHE A 168 -2.36 -18.35 -8.71
C PHE A 168 -3.04 -19.48 -7.94
N GLY A 169 -2.27 -20.32 -7.24
CA GLY A 169 -2.80 -21.31 -6.32
C GLY A 169 -3.55 -20.70 -5.13
N VAL A 170 -3.18 -19.48 -4.73
CA VAL A 170 -3.78 -18.77 -3.59
C VAL A 170 -4.92 -17.85 -4.02
N ILE A 171 -4.71 -17.03 -5.07
CA ILE A 171 -5.66 -15.98 -5.46
C ILE A 171 -6.47 -16.31 -6.73
N GLY A 172 -6.19 -17.44 -7.35
CA GLY A 172 -6.75 -17.84 -8.65
C GLY A 172 -6.03 -17.15 -9.82
N TYR A 173 -6.34 -17.58 -11.02
CA TYR A 173 -5.77 -17.08 -12.27
C TYR A 173 -6.66 -16.01 -12.93
N PRO A 174 -6.05 -15.07 -13.69
CA PRO A 174 -6.78 -13.99 -14.35
C PRO A 174 -7.40 -14.45 -15.68
N LYS A 175 -8.37 -13.70 -16.18
CA LYS A 175 -8.81 -13.79 -17.60
C LYS A 175 -7.75 -13.18 -18.53
N ILE A 176 -7.15 -12.06 -18.12
CA ILE A 176 -6.12 -11.37 -18.88
C ILE A 176 -4.84 -11.29 -18.04
N PHE A 177 -3.76 -11.86 -18.53
CA PHE A 177 -2.41 -11.76 -17.99
C PHE A 177 -1.66 -10.66 -18.73
N HIS A 178 -1.38 -9.54 -18.06
CA HIS A 178 -0.77 -8.35 -18.65
C HIS A 178 0.63 -8.13 -18.11
N THR A 179 1.62 -8.05 -18.99
CA THR A 179 3.04 -7.82 -18.66
C THR A 179 3.67 -6.81 -19.59
N ASP A 180 4.91 -6.42 -19.30
CA ASP A 180 5.76 -5.79 -20.28
C ASP A 180 6.29 -6.84 -21.33
N ASN A 181 7.11 -6.38 -22.28
CA ASN A 181 7.76 -7.25 -23.26
C ASN A 181 9.02 -7.94 -22.73
N GLY A 182 9.14 -8.09 -21.42
CA GLY A 182 10.28 -8.79 -20.81
C GLY A 182 10.36 -10.24 -21.26
N LYS A 183 11.55 -10.69 -21.63
CA LYS A 183 11.78 -12.09 -22.07
C LYS A 183 11.39 -13.10 -20.99
N GLU A 184 11.44 -12.73 -19.73
CA GLU A 184 11.03 -13.54 -18.58
C GLU A 184 9.53 -13.82 -18.52
N PHE A 185 8.70 -13.00 -19.17
CA PHE A 185 7.25 -13.16 -19.23
C PHE A 185 6.76 -13.76 -20.56
N THR A 186 7.50 -13.49 -21.64
CA THR A 186 7.13 -13.94 -22.99
C THR A 186 7.73 -15.30 -23.35
N ALA A 187 8.52 -15.89 -22.45
CA ALA A 187 9.13 -17.20 -22.67
C ALA A 187 8.07 -18.33 -22.69
N ASN A 188 8.33 -19.36 -23.46
CA ASN A 188 7.42 -20.49 -23.66
C ASN A 188 6.98 -21.12 -22.34
N CYS A 189 7.87 -21.29 -21.36
CA CYS A 189 7.51 -21.90 -20.08
C CYS A 189 6.43 -21.12 -19.31
N VAL A 190 6.38 -19.78 -19.41
CA VAL A 190 5.32 -18.97 -18.81
C VAL A 190 4.03 -19.11 -19.61
N LEU A 191 4.11 -19.05 -20.92
CA LEU A 191 2.94 -19.20 -21.80
C LEU A 191 2.33 -20.61 -21.70
N GLU A 192 3.16 -21.64 -21.60
CA GLU A 192 2.72 -23.03 -21.37
C GLU A 192 2.05 -23.18 -20.00
N LEU A 193 2.63 -22.60 -18.94
CA LEU A 193 1.98 -22.58 -17.62
C LEU A 193 0.60 -21.95 -17.71
N LEU A 194 0.47 -20.77 -18.33
CA LEU A 194 -0.83 -20.09 -18.44
C LEU A 194 -1.84 -20.95 -19.20
N ARG A 195 -1.45 -21.60 -20.32
CA ARG A 195 -2.32 -22.50 -21.08
C ARG A 195 -2.72 -23.76 -20.28
N HIS A 196 -1.79 -24.28 -19.49
CA HIS A 196 -2.05 -25.44 -18.64
C HIS A 196 -3.05 -25.12 -17.52
N LEU A 197 -2.90 -23.93 -16.89
CA LEU A 197 -3.80 -23.48 -15.83
C LEU A 197 -5.21 -23.19 -16.38
N ASN A 198 -5.30 -22.50 -17.48
CA ASN A 198 -6.55 -22.23 -18.18
C ASN A 198 -6.27 -21.77 -19.63
N PRO A 199 -6.68 -22.55 -20.65
CA PRO A 199 -6.45 -22.20 -22.06
C PRO A 199 -7.13 -20.89 -22.49
N ASN A 200 -8.10 -20.39 -21.73
CA ASN A 200 -8.79 -19.13 -22.00
C ASN A 200 -8.08 -17.89 -21.44
N ILE A 201 -6.93 -18.05 -20.78
CA ILE A 201 -6.14 -16.89 -20.33
C ILE A 201 -5.57 -16.16 -21.55
N ILE A 202 -5.92 -14.89 -21.68
CA ILE A 202 -5.40 -14.02 -22.73
C ILE A 202 -4.12 -13.36 -22.22
N SER A 203 -2.96 -13.68 -22.81
CA SER A 203 -1.71 -12.99 -22.52
C SER A 203 -1.60 -11.71 -23.36
N VAL A 204 -1.43 -10.57 -22.69
CA VAL A 204 -1.29 -9.25 -23.31
C VAL A 204 0.06 -8.67 -22.90
N THR A 205 0.87 -8.28 -23.87
CA THR A 205 2.12 -7.56 -23.64
C THR A 205 1.94 -6.07 -23.95
N GLY A 206 2.50 -5.21 -23.08
CA GLY A 206 2.48 -3.77 -23.29
C GLY A 206 3.16 -3.40 -24.62
N ARG A 207 2.59 -2.43 -25.32
CA ARG A 207 3.20 -1.95 -26.57
C ARG A 207 4.52 -1.21 -26.29
N PRO A 208 5.60 -1.48 -27.05
CA PRO A 208 6.84 -0.74 -26.91
C PRO A 208 6.60 0.78 -27.01
N ARG A 209 7.25 1.56 -26.14
CA ARG A 209 7.17 3.04 -26.11
C ARG A 209 5.81 3.63 -25.75
N ARG A 210 4.89 2.88 -25.11
CA ARG A 210 3.67 3.42 -24.50
C ARG A 210 3.68 3.21 -22.99
N PRO A 211 4.33 4.08 -22.19
CA PRO A 211 4.38 3.98 -20.72
C PRO A 211 2.99 4.03 -20.06
N ARG A 212 2.00 4.57 -20.78
CA ARG A 212 0.63 4.74 -20.27
C ARG A 212 -0.10 3.41 -20.00
N ASP A 213 0.24 2.35 -20.74
CA ASP A 213 -0.40 1.03 -20.59
C ASP A 213 0.09 0.32 -19.30
N GLN A 214 1.22 0.75 -18.74
CA GLN A 214 1.86 0.18 -17.54
C GLN A 214 1.74 1.06 -16.29
N GLY A 215 1.18 2.26 -16.41
CA GLY A 215 1.10 3.25 -15.32
C GLY A 215 0.50 2.71 -14.03
N SER A 216 -0.38 1.71 -14.11
CA SER A 216 -1.04 1.13 -12.94
C SER A 216 -0.08 0.33 -12.06
N VAL A 217 0.75 -0.55 -12.63
CA VAL A 217 1.75 -1.33 -11.88
C VAL A 217 2.95 -0.48 -11.49
N GLU A 218 3.34 0.48 -12.34
CA GLU A 218 4.41 1.42 -11.99
C GLU A 218 4.09 2.24 -10.73
N ASN A 219 2.84 2.67 -10.57
CA ASN A 219 2.39 3.35 -9.37
C ASN A 219 2.47 2.44 -8.14
N VAL A 220 2.07 1.17 -8.27
CA VAL A 220 2.22 0.19 -7.19
C VAL A 220 3.70 -0.06 -6.90
N ASN A 221 4.56 -0.18 -7.89
CA ASN A 221 5.99 -0.35 -7.70
C ASN A 221 6.63 0.83 -6.94
N LYS A 222 6.19 2.07 -7.23
CA LYS A 222 6.61 3.26 -6.48
C LYS A 222 6.13 3.21 -5.04
N LEU A 223 4.85 2.85 -4.83
CA LEU A 223 4.26 2.70 -3.51
C LEU A 223 4.95 1.58 -2.71
N ALA A 224 5.16 0.42 -3.32
CA ALA A 224 5.86 -0.71 -2.69
C ALA A 224 7.29 -0.33 -2.25
N LYS A 225 8.04 0.37 -3.10
CA LYS A 225 9.37 0.87 -2.74
C LYS A 225 9.31 1.88 -1.58
N LYS A 226 8.32 2.77 -1.57
CA LYS A 226 8.13 3.75 -0.50
C LYS A 226 7.83 3.05 0.83
N VAL A 227 6.79 2.22 0.87
CA VAL A 227 6.39 1.48 2.09
C VAL A 227 7.53 0.59 2.59
N LEU A 228 8.18 -0.13 1.68
CA LEU A 228 9.33 -0.97 2.02
C LEU A 228 10.49 -0.15 2.62
N GLY A 229 10.83 0.99 2.01
CA GLY A 229 11.87 1.89 2.51
C GLY A 229 11.59 2.36 3.93
N THR A 230 10.35 2.69 4.21
CA THR A 230 9.90 3.11 5.56
C THR A 230 10.03 1.98 6.57
N VAL A 231 9.46 0.81 6.28
CA VAL A 231 9.53 -0.38 7.16
C VAL A 231 10.97 -0.77 7.47
N LEU A 232 11.86 -0.73 6.47
CA LEU A 232 13.28 -1.04 6.67
C LEU A 232 14.01 0.02 7.50
N SER A 233 13.64 1.29 7.36
CA SER A 233 14.21 2.38 8.16
C SER A 233 13.81 2.26 9.62
N GLU A 234 12.54 1.94 9.90
CA GLU A 234 12.04 1.72 11.26
C GLU A 234 12.75 0.55 11.93
N ARG A 235 12.82 -0.60 11.27
CA ARG A 235 13.55 -1.77 11.78
C ARG A 235 15.02 -1.46 12.09
N LYS A 236 15.67 -0.66 11.25
CA LYS A 236 17.05 -0.24 11.50
C LYS A 236 17.15 0.64 12.75
N THR A 237 16.20 1.54 12.98
CA THR A 237 16.13 2.39 14.17
C THR A 237 15.91 1.57 15.43
N GLU A 238 15.13 0.50 15.35
CA GLU A 238 14.86 -0.46 16.44
C GLU A 238 16.00 -1.46 16.66
N GLY A 239 17.12 -1.34 15.95
CA GLY A 239 18.25 -2.28 16.05
C GLY A 239 18.01 -3.65 15.40
N GLN A 240 16.91 -3.81 14.66
CA GLN A 240 16.59 -5.03 13.93
C GLN A 240 17.32 -5.10 12.58
N ASN A 241 17.53 -6.31 12.06
CA ASN A 241 18.12 -6.49 10.74
C ASN A 241 17.14 -6.04 9.63
N PRO A 242 17.45 -4.98 8.84
CA PRO A 242 16.60 -4.49 7.77
C PRO A 242 16.67 -5.42 6.54
N ASN A 243 15.97 -6.56 6.59
CA ASN A 243 15.90 -7.51 5.49
C ASN A 243 14.55 -7.40 4.74
N TRP A 244 14.60 -6.89 3.51
CA TRP A 244 13.41 -6.68 2.71
C TRP A 244 12.70 -7.99 2.31
N THR A 245 13.41 -9.11 2.23
CA THR A 245 12.83 -10.39 1.81
C THR A 245 11.82 -10.93 2.84
N SER A 246 12.03 -10.61 4.11
CA SER A 246 11.16 -11.06 5.21
C SER A 246 9.94 -10.17 5.46
N VAL A 247 9.84 -8.99 4.83
CA VAL A 247 8.76 -8.02 5.06
C VAL A 247 7.85 -7.83 3.87
N LEU A 248 8.09 -8.47 2.72
CA LEU A 248 7.26 -8.30 1.51
C LEU A 248 5.78 -8.64 1.75
N GLY A 249 5.49 -9.64 2.56
CA GLY A 249 4.12 -9.99 2.95
C GLY A 249 3.43 -8.87 3.71
N SER A 250 4.12 -8.28 4.70
CA SER A 250 3.61 -7.13 5.46
C SER A 250 3.41 -5.90 4.55
N VAL A 251 4.35 -5.64 3.65
CA VAL A 251 4.22 -4.54 2.66
C VAL A 251 3.01 -4.77 1.76
N SER A 252 2.79 -6.00 1.26
CA SER A 252 1.59 -6.34 0.50
C SER A 252 0.32 -6.11 1.30
N ALA A 253 0.28 -6.54 2.56
CA ALA A 253 -0.86 -6.35 3.45
C ALA A 253 -1.17 -4.87 3.69
N VAL A 254 -0.16 -4.03 3.93
CA VAL A 254 -0.30 -2.58 4.08
C VAL A 254 -0.87 -1.94 2.80
N ILE A 255 -0.38 -2.32 1.62
CA ILE A 255 -0.91 -1.82 0.35
C ILE A 255 -2.37 -2.26 0.17
N ASN A 256 -2.68 -3.52 0.47
CA ASN A 256 -4.01 -4.11 0.26
C ASN A 256 -5.06 -3.63 1.27
N SER A 257 -4.67 -3.24 2.48
CA SER A 257 -5.61 -2.66 3.46
C SER A 257 -6.27 -1.37 2.97
N GLN A 258 -5.75 -0.79 1.89
CA GLN A 258 -6.26 0.42 1.25
C GLN A 258 -7.03 0.14 -0.04
N CYS A 259 -6.98 -1.09 -0.55
CA CYS A 259 -7.76 -1.53 -1.69
C CYS A 259 -9.19 -1.83 -1.21
N GLY A 260 -10.21 -1.25 -1.81
CA GLY A 260 -11.62 -1.52 -1.47
C GLY A 260 -12.35 -0.41 -0.71
N ARG A 261 -11.74 0.75 -0.51
CA ARG A 261 -12.43 1.98 -0.07
C ARG A 261 -12.67 2.88 -1.29
N GLY A 262 -13.62 2.51 -2.10
CA GLY A 262 -14.10 3.27 -3.25
C GLY A 262 -15.53 2.90 -3.54
#